data_5c21795a2d31aecfe30be2da9de0ac35
#
_entry.id   5c21795a2d31aecfe30be2da9de0ac35
#
_cell.length_a   1.000
_cell.length_b   1.000
_cell.length_c   1.000
_cell.angle_alpha   90.00
_cell.angle_beta   90.00
_cell.angle_gamma   90.00
#
_symmetry.space_group_name_H-M   'P 1'
#
loop_
_entity.id
_entity.type
_entity.pdbx_description
1 polymer ?
#
loop_
_entity_poly.entity_id
_entity_poly.type
_entity_poly.pdbx_seq_one_letter_code
_entity_poly.pdbx_strand_id
1 'polypeptide(L)'
;MTNESGKNSSYTDESLCAQAAAGDRTAEETLVHRHTRLVRMCARPFFLAGGDSEDLIQEGMIGLLTAIREYDPSRGARFRTFAATCVRRRLISVVRAAAGGKHTPLNESVSLDPSLVLAHQD
;
A
#
# COMPACT_ATOMS: atom_id res chain seq x y z
N MET A 1 16.61 15.69 -18.86
CA MET A 1 16.26 15.72 -18.59
C MET A 1 15.85 15.47 -17.36
N THR A 2 16.20 15.59 -16.57
CA THR A 2 15.94 15.46 -15.38
C THR A 2 14.73 16.01 -14.96
N ASN A 3 14.20 16.63 -15.74
CA ASN A 3 13.10 17.31 -15.39
C ASN A 3 11.87 16.57 -15.18
N GLU A 4 11.82 15.35 -15.63
CA GLU A 4 10.65 14.62 -15.45
C GLU A 4 10.38 14.36 -14.01
N SER A 5 11.37 14.03 -13.25
CA SER A 5 11.19 13.78 -11.86
C SER A 5 10.72 15.03 -11.13
N GLY A 6 11.34 16.15 -11.46
CA GLY A 6 10.97 17.41 -10.86
C GLY A 6 9.57 17.83 -11.23
N LYS A 7 9.23 17.56 -12.48
CA LYS A 7 7.93 17.91 -12.95
C LYS A 7 6.86 17.10 -12.24
N ASN A 8 7.07 15.78 -12.13
CA ASN A 8 6.11 14.94 -11.48
C ASN A 8 5.97 15.23 -10.01
N SER A 9 7.01 15.71 -9.38
CA SER A 9 6.93 15.94 -7.95
C SER A 9 6.01 17.10 -7.60
N SER A 10 5.62 17.92 -8.57
CA SER A 10 4.69 18.99 -8.28
C SER A 10 3.24 18.58 -8.53
N TYR A 11 3.00 17.41 -9.06
CA TYR A 11 1.65 16.95 -9.31
C TYR A 11 1.06 16.26 -8.08
N THR A 12 -0.27 16.28 -8.02
CA THR A 12 -0.94 15.56 -6.94
C THR A 12 -0.89 14.07 -7.21
N ASP A 13 -1.11 13.29 -6.19
CA ASP A 13 -1.18 11.85 -6.35
C ASP A 13 -2.27 11.47 -7.34
N GLU A 14 -3.41 12.14 -7.26
CA GLU A 14 -4.54 11.83 -8.13
C GLU A 14 -4.21 12.12 -9.59
N SER A 15 -3.50 13.20 -9.81
CA SER A 15 -3.08 13.55 -11.14
C SER A 15 -2.09 12.53 -11.68
N LEU A 16 -1.17 12.09 -10.85
CA LEU A 16 -0.20 11.09 -11.27
C LEU A 16 -0.87 9.75 -11.55
N CYS A 17 -1.92 9.42 -10.81
CA CYS A 17 -2.65 8.20 -11.09
C CYS A 17 -3.28 8.25 -12.48
N ALA A 18 -3.82 9.38 -12.85
CA ALA A 18 -4.40 9.53 -14.16
C ALA A 18 -3.34 9.37 -15.25
N GLN A 19 -2.17 9.93 -15.03
CA GLN A 19 -1.09 9.80 -15.98
C GLN A 19 -0.59 8.36 -16.08
N ALA A 20 -0.50 7.69 -14.95
CA ALA A 20 -0.06 6.30 -14.94
C ALA A 20 -1.07 5.42 -15.66
N ALA A 21 -2.36 5.70 -15.47
CA ALA A 21 -3.40 4.94 -16.15
C ALA A 21 -3.33 5.13 -17.66
N ALA A 22 -2.80 6.25 -18.09
CA ALA A 22 -2.64 6.51 -19.51
C ALA A 22 -1.34 5.94 -20.05
N GLY A 23 -0.58 5.26 -19.22
CA GLY A 23 0.63 4.59 -19.66
C GLY A 23 1.94 5.26 -19.29
N ASP A 24 1.87 6.32 -18.48
CA ASP A 24 3.07 7.03 -18.09
C ASP A 24 3.79 6.29 -16.96
N ARG A 25 4.86 5.59 -17.29
CA ARG A 25 5.60 4.85 -16.32
C ARG A 25 6.30 5.72 -15.31
N THR A 26 6.72 6.90 -15.70
CA THR A 26 7.38 7.83 -14.80
C THR A 26 6.41 8.25 -13.69
N ALA A 27 5.16 8.46 -14.05
CA ALA A 27 4.16 8.81 -13.06
C ALA A 27 3.96 7.67 -12.06
N GLU A 28 3.93 6.44 -12.55
CA GLU A 28 3.80 5.29 -11.69
C GLU A 28 4.97 5.19 -10.74
N GLU A 29 6.18 5.38 -11.24
CA GLU A 29 7.37 5.31 -10.42
C GLU A 29 7.39 6.40 -9.36
N THR A 30 6.92 7.58 -9.72
CA THR A 30 6.85 8.67 -8.77
C THR A 30 5.91 8.34 -7.64
N LEU A 31 4.77 7.75 -7.96
CA LEU A 31 3.81 7.35 -6.93
C LEU A 31 4.40 6.30 -6.01
N VAL A 32 5.10 5.33 -6.57
CA VAL A 32 5.73 4.29 -5.78
C VAL A 32 6.74 4.93 -4.81
N HIS A 33 7.55 5.84 -5.32
CA HIS A 33 8.53 6.50 -4.50
C HIS A 33 7.89 7.31 -3.39
N ARG A 34 6.85 8.06 -3.69
CA ARG A 34 6.18 8.89 -2.70
C ARG A 34 5.58 8.09 -1.57
N HIS A 35 5.15 6.89 -1.86
CA HIS A 35 4.38 6.11 -0.90
C HIS A 35 5.10 4.90 -0.35
N THR A 36 6.40 4.82 -0.55
CA THR A 36 7.19 3.73 0.03
C THR A 36 7.09 3.75 1.56
N ARG A 37 7.14 4.93 2.14
CA ARG A 37 7.04 5.04 3.59
C ARG A 37 5.68 4.56 4.09
N LEU A 38 4.64 4.84 3.33
CA LEU A 38 3.31 4.39 3.67
C LEU A 38 3.27 2.87 3.74
N VAL A 39 3.91 2.21 2.77
CA VAL A 39 3.96 0.76 2.76
C VAL A 39 4.65 0.24 4.01
N ARG A 40 5.76 0.85 4.39
CA ARG A 40 6.47 0.42 5.58
C ARG A 40 5.66 0.62 6.84
N MET A 41 4.93 1.71 6.90
CA MET A 41 4.08 1.98 8.05
C MET A 41 2.99 0.95 8.16
N CYS A 42 2.39 0.59 7.03
CA CYS A 42 1.32 -0.41 7.04
C CYS A 42 1.85 -1.78 7.41
N ALA A 43 3.09 -2.08 7.06
CA ALA A 43 3.65 -3.39 7.34
C ALA A 43 4.14 -3.58 8.77
N ARG A 44 4.38 -2.47 9.46
CA ARG A 44 4.96 -2.55 10.79
C ARG A 44 4.26 -3.46 11.79
N PRO A 45 2.94 -3.39 11.92
CA PRO A 45 2.27 -4.27 12.88
C PRO A 45 2.53 -5.75 12.60
N PHE A 46 2.73 -6.08 11.33
CA PHE A 46 2.93 -7.47 10.96
C PHE A 46 4.35 -7.94 11.26
N PHE A 47 5.32 -7.02 11.25
CA PHE A 47 6.68 -7.34 11.66
C PHE A 47 6.66 -7.72 13.13
N LEU A 48 5.97 -6.93 13.92
CA LEU A 48 5.93 -7.15 15.36
C LEU A 48 5.28 -8.47 15.70
N ALA A 49 4.47 -8.98 14.80
CA ALA A 49 3.83 -10.26 15.00
C ALA A 49 4.66 -11.44 14.49
N GLY A 50 5.88 -11.16 14.08
CA GLY A 50 6.76 -12.24 13.66
C GLY A 50 6.93 -12.42 12.18
N GLY A 51 6.41 -11.51 11.38
CA GLY A 51 6.55 -11.62 9.93
C GLY A 51 7.93 -11.18 9.48
N ASP A 52 8.33 -11.66 8.31
CA ASP A 52 9.59 -11.26 7.71
C ASP A 52 9.41 -9.90 7.08
N SER A 53 10.17 -8.93 7.54
CA SER A 53 9.96 -7.55 7.13
C SER A 53 10.20 -7.34 5.63
N GLU A 54 11.17 -8.02 5.07
CA GLU A 54 11.47 -7.83 3.67
C GLU A 54 10.35 -8.34 2.81
N ASP A 55 9.87 -9.53 3.10
CA ASP A 55 8.77 -10.11 2.33
C ASP A 55 7.51 -9.28 2.48
N LEU A 56 7.25 -8.80 3.68
CA LEU A 56 6.04 -8.03 3.89
C LEU A 56 6.09 -6.71 3.15
N ILE A 57 7.25 -6.09 3.10
CA ILE A 57 7.36 -4.84 2.36
C ILE A 57 7.13 -5.09 0.88
N GLN A 58 7.67 -6.18 0.34
CA GLN A 58 7.46 -6.50 -1.06
C GLN A 58 5.99 -6.74 -1.35
N GLU A 59 5.31 -7.45 -0.46
CA GLU A 59 3.89 -7.69 -0.66
C GLU A 59 3.11 -6.38 -0.58
N GLY A 60 3.50 -5.52 0.34
CA GLY A 60 2.86 -4.22 0.45
C GLY A 60 3.06 -3.37 -0.81
N MET A 61 4.24 -3.49 -1.42
CA MET A 61 4.49 -2.76 -2.67
C MET A 61 3.58 -3.26 -3.79
N ILE A 62 3.28 -4.55 -3.79
CA ILE A 62 2.32 -5.08 -4.76
C ILE A 62 0.94 -4.46 -4.52
N GLY A 63 0.57 -4.32 -3.25
CA GLY A 63 -0.68 -3.66 -2.92
C GLY A 63 -0.72 -2.22 -3.39
N LEU A 64 0.41 -1.54 -3.28
CA LEU A 64 0.50 -0.16 -3.73
C LEU A 64 0.35 -0.08 -5.25
N LEU A 65 1.00 -0.98 -5.98
CA LEU A 65 0.85 -0.99 -7.44
C LEU A 65 -0.58 -1.26 -7.85
N THR A 66 -1.24 -2.15 -7.14
CA THR A 66 -2.64 -2.41 -7.40
C THR A 66 -3.46 -1.14 -7.20
N ALA A 67 -3.16 -0.39 -6.15
CA ALA A 67 -3.89 0.84 -5.88
C ALA A 67 -3.69 1.85 -7.01
N ILE A 68 -2.47 1.96 -7.51
CA ILE A 68 -2.18 2.90 -8.58
C ILE A 68 -3.01 2.55 -9.82
N ARG A 69 -3.13 1.29 -10.09
CA ARG A 69 -3.84 0.85 -11.28
C ARG A 69 -5.35 0.88 -11.14
N GLU A 70 -5.85 0.73 -9.93
CA GLU A 70 -7.28 0.64 -9.73
C GLU A 70 -7.92 1.89 -9.16
N TYR A 71 -7.15 2.90 -8.87
CA TYR A 71 -7.70 4.09 -8.25
C TYR A 71 -8.73 4.75 -9.15
N ASP A 72 -9.85 5.12 -8.54
CA ASP A 72 -10.94 5.77 -9.26
C ASP A 72 -11.29 7.04 -8.48
N PRO A 73 -10.88 8.20 -8.98
CA PRO A 73 -11.15 9.46 -8.27
C PRO A 73 -12.63 9.76 -8.10
N SER A 74 -13.46 9.17 -8.95
CA SER A 74 -14.90 9.44 -8.85
C SER A 74 -15.52 8.87 -7.59
N ARG A 75 -14.79 8.01 -6.90
CA ARG A 75 -15.32 7.42 -5.67
C ARG A 75 -15.13 8.29 -4.45
N GLY A 76 -14.47 9.40 -4.60
CA GLY A 76 -14.38 10.38 -3.54
C GLY A 76 -13.26 10.23 -2.55
N ALA A 77 -12.52 9.13 -2.60
CA ALA A 77 -11.42 8.95 -1.67
C ALA A 77 -10.14 9.52 -2.25
N ARG A 78 -9.27 9.99 -1.38
CA ARG A 78 -7.96 10.43 -1.82
C ARG A 78 -7.13 9.22 -2.13
N PHE A 79 -6.19 9.38 -3.06
CA PHE A 79 -5.34 8.26 -3.43
C PHE A 79 -4.62 7.66 -2.23
N ARG A 80 -4.06 8.51 -1.37
CA ARG A 80 -3.30 7.98 -0.24
C ARG A 80 -4.15 7.07 0.64
N THR A 81 -5.38 7.46 0.89
CA THR A 81 -6.27 6.65 1.71
C THR A 81 -6.60 5.34 1.02
N PHE A 82 -6.87 5.40 -0.26
CA PHE A 82 -7.17 4.19 -1.02
C PHE A 82 -5.95 3.27 -1.05
N ALA A 83 -4.77 3.85 -1.25
CA ALA A 83 -3.55 3.06 -1.31
C ALA A 83 -3.28 2.36 0.02
N ALA A 84 -3.50 3.06 1.12
CA ALA A 84 -3.29 2.45 2.43
C ALA A 84 -4.22 1.24 2.61
N THR A 85 -5.46 1.37 2.16
CA THR A 85 -6.40 0.27 2.25
C THR A 85 -5.94 -0.92 1.42
N CYS A 86 -5.48 -0.66 0.21
CA CYS A 86 -5.02 -1.74 -0.67
C CYS A 86 -3.79 -2.44 -0.10
N VAL A 87 -2.87 -1.66 0.43
CA VAL A 87 -1.66 -2.22 1.03
C VAL A 87 -2.03 -3.10 2.23
N ARG A 88 -2.88 -2.58 3.11
CA ARG A 88 -3.27 -3.35 4.29
C ARG A 88 -3.98 -4.64 3.92
N ARG A 89 -4.88 -4.56 2.95
CA ARG A 89 -5.61 -5.75 2.52
C ARG A 89 -4.67 -6.80 1.97
N ARG A 90 -3.69 -6.35 1.22
CA ARG A 90 -2.70 -7.27 0.67
C ARG A 90 -1.92 -7.94 1.79
N LEU A 91 -1.48 -7.17 2.77
CA LEU A 91 -0.69 -7.69 3.86
C LEU A 91 -1.50 -8.68 4.70
N ILE A 92 -2.75 -8.32 4.98
CA ILE A 92 -3.61 -9.22 5.74
C ILE A 92 -3.80 -10.53 4.99
N SER A 93 -4.02 -10.43 3.70
CA SER A 93 -4.23 -11.61 2.87
C SER A 93 -3.02 -12.53 2.89
N VAL A 94 -1.83 -11.95 2.81
CA VAL A 94 -0.60 -12.71 2.80
C VAL A 94 -0.36 -13.38 4.14
N VAL A 95 -0.61 -12.64 5.22
CA VAL A 95 -0.39 -13.18 6.56
C VAL A 95 -1.37 -14.33 6.83
N ARG A 96 -2.61 -14.16 6.40
CA ARG A 96 -3.60 -15.21 6.57
C ARG A 96 -3.26 -16.45 5.76
N ALA A 97 -2.77 -16.27 4.56
CA ALA A 97 -2.39 -17.39 3.73
C ALA A 97 -1.24 -18.17 4.34
N ALA A 98 -0.28 -17.45 4.90
CA ALA A 98 0.86 -18.10 5.53
C ALA A 98 0.46 -18.91 6.75
N ALA A 99 -0.57 -18.44 7.46
CA ALA A 99 -1.02 -19.14 8.64
C ALA A 99 -2.23 -20.03 8.34
N GLY A 100 -2.60 -20.11 7.10
CA GLY A 100 -3.88 -20.71 6.75
C GLY A 100 -4.07 -22.13 7.12
N GLY A 101 -3.06 -22.88 7.18
CA GLY A 101 -3.22 -24.24 7.55
C GLY A 101 -3.23 -24.46 9.04
N LYS A 102 -3.04 -23.40 9.82
CA LYS A 102 -2.97 -23.52 11.23
C LYS A 102 -3.94 -22.62 11.88
N HIS A 103 -4.93 -23.07 12.44
CA HIS A 103 -5.87 -22.23 13.10
C HIS A 103 -5.29 -21.81 14.41
N THR A 104 -4.65 -20.70 14.44
CA THR A 104 -4.05 -20.26 15.69
C THR A 104 -4.76 -19.03 16.19
N PRO A 105 -4.88 -18.88 17.47
CA PRO A 105 -5.49 -17.68 18.05
C PRO A 105 -4.72 -16.43 17.69
N LEU A 106 -3.44 -16.58 17.48
CA LEU A 106 -2.62 -15.48 17.12
C LEU A 106 -3.09 -14.87 15.82
N ASN A 107 -3.46 -15.71 14.91
CA ASN A 107 -3.97 -15.25 13.64
C ASN A 107 -5.14 -14.34 13.85
N GLU A 108 -6.00 -14.69 14.74
CA GLU A 108 -7.14 -13.85 15.00
C GLU A 108 -6.73 -12.57 15.66
N SER A 109 -5.86 -12.64 16.62
CA SER A 109 -5.58 -11.44 17.37
C SER A 109 -4.79 -10.42 16.57
N VAL A 110 -3.98 -10.90 15.66
CA VAL A 110 -3.15 -9.97 14.93
C VAL A 110 -3.85 -9.33 13.80
N SER A 111 -4.46 -10.11 13.01
CA SER A 111 -4.92 -9.59 11.78
C SER A 111 -6.27 -9.04 11.85
N LEU A 112 -6.94 -9.30 12.92
CA LEU A 112 -8.31 -9.02 12.88
C LEU A 112 -8.75 -7.80 13.56
N ASP A 113 -7.85 -6.96 13.95
CA ASP A 113 -8.30 -5.72 14.49
C ASP A 113 -8.02 -4.63 13.48
N PRO A 114 -8.88 -4.43 12.53
CA PRO A 114 -8.67 -3.40 11.54
C PRO A 114 -8.62 -2.02 12.16
N SER A 115 -9.22 -1.85 13.32
CA SER A 115 -9.18 -0.54 13.91
C SER A 115 -7.79 -0.19 14.42
N LEU A 116 -7.01 -1.16 14.82
CA LEU A 116 -5.65 -0.89 15.20
C LEU A 116 -4.84 -0.43 14.00
N VAL A 117 -5.04 -1.08 12.89
CA VAL A 117 -4.33 -0.72 11.68
C VAL A 117 -4.78 0.65 11.21
N LEU A 118 -6.05 0.93 11.29
CA LEU A 118 -6.55 2.21 10.88
C LEU A 118 -6.03 3.32 11.78
N ALA A 119 -5.88 3.05 13.05
CA ALA A 119 -5.39 4.06 13.97
C ALA A 119 -3.99 4.51 13.61
N HIS A 120 -3.22 3.64 13.03
CA HIS A 120 -1.87 3.99 12.64
C HIS A 120 -1.82 4.78 11.35
N GLN A 121 -2.92 4.94 10.70
CA GLN A 121 -2.95 5.66 9.47
C GLN A 121 -3.02 7.12 9.69
N ASP A 122 -3.55 7.52 10.74
CA ASP A 122 -3.68 8.94 11.01
C ASP A 122 -2.41 9.54 11.47
#